data_911b36c79e743220032e66e51f0f4ee9
#
_entry.id   911b36c79e743220032e66e51f0f4ee9
#
_cell.length_a   1.000
_cell.length_b   1.000
_cell.length_c   1.000
_cell.angle_alpha   90.00
_cell.angle_beta   90.00
_cell.angle_gamma   90.00
#
_symmetry.space_group_name_H-M   'P 1'
#
loop_
_entity.id
_entity.type
_entity.pdbx_description
1 polymer ?
#
loop_
_entity_poly.entity_id
_entity_poly.type
_entity_poly.pdbx_seq_one_letter_code
_entity_poly.pdbx_strand_id
1 'polypeptide(L)' 'MKLVKISMKLVIDDEISDDNNSIADYLNDKLYTDPEFFGDFGPENIESVQEFV' A
#
# COMPACT_ATOMS: atom_id res chain seq x y z
N MET A 1 8.03 9.79 19.37
CA MET A 1 7.55 9.05 18.18
C MET A 1 6.04 9.23 18.03
N LYS A 2 5.54 9.22 16.81
CA LYS A 2 4.12 9.40 16.55
C LYS A 2 3.62 8.24 15.69
N LEU A 3 2.45 7.72 16.05
CA LEU A 3 1.73 6.78 15.19
C LEU A 3 0.69 7.59 14.44
N VAL A 4 0.77 7.58 13.11
CA VAL A 4 -0.17 8.31 12.27
C VAL A 4 -0.91 7.30 11.40
N LYS A 5 -2.24 7.34 11.44
CA LYS A 5 -3.08 6.54 10.56
C LYS A 5 -3.70 7.45 9.52
N ILE A 6 -3.55 7.08 8.28
CA ILE A 6 -4.13 7.84 7.17
C ILE A 6 -4.87 6.92 6.23
N SER A 7 -5.83 7.48 5.53
CA SER A 7 -6.49 6.79 4.42
C SER A 7 -6.21 7.57 3.16
N MET A 8 -5.91 6.86 2.07
CA MET A 8 -5.61 7.51 0.81
C MET A 8 -6.03 6.61 -0.35
N LYS A 9 -6.19 7.23 -1.50
CA LYS A 9 -6.44 6.52 -2.75
C LYS A 9 -5.17 6.55 -3.57
N LEU A 10 -4.79 5.40 -4.11
CA LEU A 10 -3.59 5.26 -4.92
C LEU A 10 -3.94 4.64 -6.25
N VAL A 11 -3.25 5.10 -7.28
CA VAL A 11 -3.33 4.47 -8.60
C VAL A 11 -2.03 3.70 -8.80
N ILE A 12 -2.15 2.40 -9.00
CA ILE A 12 -0.99 1.54 -9.20
C ILE A 12 -1.08 0.85 -10.55
N ASP A 13 0.02 0.25 -10.96
CA ASP A 13 0.13 -0.42 -12.25
C ASP A 13 -0.80 -1.63 -12.32
N ASP A 14 -1.50 -1.79 -13.43
CA ASP A 14 -2.39 -2.93 -13.67
C ASP A 14 -1.64 -4.27 -13.69
N GLU A 15 -0.34 -4.26 -13.87
CA GLU A 15 0.47 -5.47 -13.83
C GLU A 15 0.54 -6.08 -12.43
N ILE A 16 0.22 -5.27 -11.41
CA ILE A 16 0.16 -5.77 -10.04
C ILE A 16 -1.14 -6.56 -9.87
N SER A 17 -1.04 -7.74 -9.30
CA SER A 17 -2.20 -8.59 -9.06
C SER A 17 -3.23 -7.88 -8.17
N ASP A 18 -4.52 -8.13 -8.40
CA ASP A 18 -5.61 -7.57 -7.60
C ASP A 18 -5.67 -8.15 -6.19
N ASP A 19 -4.85 -9.13 -5.90
CA ASP A 19 -4.78 -9.74 -4.58
C ASP A 19 -4.26 -8.75 -3.54
N ASN A 20 -4.97 -8.62 -2.42
CA ASN A 20 -4.61 -7.68 -1.37
C ASN A 20 -3.20 -7.90 -0.82
N ASN A 21 -2.76 -9.16 -0.72
CA ASN A 21 -1.41 -9.47 -0.26
C ASN A 21 -0.36 -8.92 -1.24
N SER A 22 -0.59 -9.10 -2.52
CA SER A 22 0.34 -8.63 -3.55
C SER A 22 0.41 -7.10 -3.56
N ILE A 23 -0.72 -6.44 -3.41
CA ILE A 23 -0.78 -4.97 -3.35
C ILE A 23 -0.05 -4.47 -2.11
N ALA A 24 -0.28 -5.09 -0.97
CA ALA A 24 0.38 -4.70 0.27
C ALA A 24 1.90 -4.86 0.15
N ASP A 25 2.37 -5.96 -0.41
CA ASP A 25 3.80 -6.18 -0.63
C ASP A 25 4.39 -5.12 -1.55
N TYR A 26 3.68 -4.79 -2.61
CA TYR A 26 4.12 -3.75 -3.55
C TYR A 26 4.24 -2.40 -2.85
N LEU A 27 3.23 -2.04 -2.06
CA LEU A 27 3.24 -0.75 -1.36
C LEU A 27 4.35 -0.69 -0.32
N ASN A 28 4.58 -1.78 0.41
CA ASN A 28 5.67 -1.84 1.38
C ASN A 28 7.01 -1.65 0.70
N ASP A 29 7.22 -2.30 -0.44
CA ASP A 29 8.46 -2.17 -1.19
C ASP A 29 8.71 -0.73 -1.62
N LYS A 30 7.65 -0.03 -2.04
CA LYS A 30 7.78 1.36 -2.48
C LYS A 30 8.03 2.32 -1.33
N LEU A 31 7.53 2.01 -0.13
CA LEU A 31 7.66 2.89 1.03
C LEU A 31 8.97 2.74 1.78
N TYR A 32 9.62 1.59 1.68
CA TYR A 32 10.88 1.35 2.39
C TYR A 32 12.07 1.95 1.65
N THR A 33 12.00 3.25 1.39
CA THR A 33 13.10 3.97 0.74
C THR A 33 13.88 4.83 1.73
N ASP A 34 13.34 5.06 2.92
CA ASP A 34 13.94 5.90 3.96
C ASP A 34 14.07 5.09 5.25
N PRO A 35 15.29 4.92 5.79
CA PRO A 35 15.48 4.13 7.01
C PRO A 35 14.82 4.72 8.24
N GLU A 36 14.45 5.99 8.22
CA GLU A 36 13.74 6.63 9.33
C GLU A 36 12.22 6.45 9.23
N PHE A 37 11.76 5.90 8.12
CA PHE A 37 10.33 5.72 7.87
C PHE A 37 9.95 4.27 8.14
N PHE A 38 9.10 4.07 9.14
CA PHE A 38 8.57 2.75 9.46
C PHE A 38 7.08 2.72 9.11
N GLY A 39 6.74 1.97 8.12
CA GLY A 39 5.35 1.75 7.73
C GLY A 39 5.15 0.30 7.38
N ASP A 40 3.95 -0.17 7.57
CA ASP A 40 3.60 -1.53 7.23
C ASP A 40 2.18 -1.56 6.70
N PHE A 41 2.03 -2.09 5.48
CA PHE A 41 0.73 -2.34 4.89
C PHE A 41 0.44 -3.83 4.95
N GLY A 42 -0.62 -4.20 5.63
CA GLY A 42 -1.14 -5.55 5.54
C GLY A 42 -2.30 -5.61 4.56
N PRO A 43 -2.73 -6.80 4.18
CA PRO A 43 -3.89 -6.94 3.29
C PRO A 43 -5.16 -6.34 3.89
N GLU A 44 -5.25 -6.25 5.20
CA GLU A 44 -6.39 -5.66 5.89
C GLU A 44 -6.48 -4.15 5.73
N ASN A 45 -5.41 -3.50 5.27
CA ASN A 45 -5.40 -2.07 5.01
C ASN A 45 -5.96 -1.72 3.64
N ILE A 46 -6.16 -2.72 2.79
CA ILE A 46 -6.72 -2.53 1.46
C ILE A 46 -8.23 -2.62 1.57
N GLU A 47 -8.91 -1.49 1.44
CA GLU A 47 -10.37 -1.45 1.57
C GLU A 47 -11.08 -1.92 0.31
N SER A 48 -10.57 -1.52 -0.85
CA SER A 48 -11.17 -1.91 -2.11
C SER A 48 -10.15 -1.77 -3.24
N VAL A 49 -10.34 -2.57 -4.26
CA VAL A 49 -9.55 -2.50 -5.49
C VAL A 49 -10.53 -2.35 -6.64
N GLN A 50 -10.35 -1.32 -7.43
CA GLN A 50 -11.21 -1.07 -8.56
C GLN A 50 -10.40 -0.52 -9.73
N GLU A 51 -10.96 -0.71 -10.92
CA GLU A 51 -10.31 -0.23 -12.12
C GLU A 51 -10.34 1.29 -12.16
N PHE A 52 -9.22 1.88 -12.50
CA PHE A 52 -9.12 3.32 -12.69
C PHE A 52 -9.17 3.59 -14.19
N VAL A 53 -10.18 4.34 -14.59
CA VAL A 53 -10.43 4.61 -16.01
C VAL A 53 -10.31 6.09 -16.30
#